data_8934a5f83c60095737d812618682ef5a
#
_entry.id   8934a5f83c60095737d812618682ef5a
#
_cell.length_a   1.000
_cell.length_b   1.000
_cell.length_c   1.000
_cell.angle_alpha   90.00
_cell.angle_beta   90.00
_cell.angle_gamma   90.00
#
_symmetry.space_group_name_H-M   'P 1'
#
loop_
_entity.id
_entity.type
_entity.pdbx_description
1 polymer ?
#
loop_
_entity_poly.entity_id
_entity_poly.type
_entity_poly.pdbx_seq_one_letter_code
_entity_poly.pdbx_strand_id
1 'polypeptide(L)'
;SNSALVLVDGFERSLDEINVEDVESFSVLKDASATAIYGSKGANGVVLITTKHGKAGKINISAKAETFYNMLTQVPDFVDGYTYASMANEAKITRNLEPLYKADELEIFRLGLDPDLYPNVNWIDELLRKGSWSTRATLSMNGGGNTARYYVSGSYLDQQGMYKVDKALKDYNTNANFRRWNYRMNVDIDITKSTLLKVGVSGSLQKANDSGVGSDAIWTALMGYNAIMVPKLYSNGYVPALSLIHI
;
A
#
# COMPACT_ATOMS: atom_id res chain seq x y z
N SER A 1 6.48 -14.55 -17.85
CA SER A 1 6.53 -13.95 -16.50
C SER A 1 7.96 -14.09 -15.98
N ASN A 2 8.56 -12.98 -15.55
CA ASN A 2 9.93 -12.96 -14.98
C ASN A 2 9.94 -13.26 -13.45
N SER A 3 8.81 -13.74 -12.90
CA SER A 3 8.66 -14.05 -11.48
C SER A 3 9.10 -15.49 -11.18
N ALA A 4 9.68 -15.71 -10.00
CA ALA A 4 9.95 -17.04 -9.47
C ALA A 4 8.64 -17.80 -9.23
N LEU A 5 8.66 -19.12 -9.38
CA LEU A 5 7.54 -19.99 -9.02
C LEU A 5 7.43 -20.08 -7.49
N VAL A 6 6.28 -19.77 -6.94
CA VAL A 6 6.03 -19.92 -5.49
C VAL A 6 5.13 -21.11 -5.24
N LEU A 7 5.61 -22.03 -4.42
CA LEU A 7 4.87 -23.23 -4.00
C LEU A 7 4.65 -23.20 -2.48
N VAL A 8 3.40 -23.27 -2.08
CA VAL A 8 2.98 -23.36 -0.68
C VAL A 8 2.43 -24.76 -0.43
N ASP A 9 3.12 -25.53 0.40
CA ASP A 9 2.81 -26.95 0.65
C ASP A 9 2.65 -27.78 -0.64
N GLY A 10 3.45 -27.43 -1.68
CA GLY A 10 3.44 -28.07 -2.99
C GLY A 10 2.48 -27.48 -4.03
N PHE A 11 1.66 -26.50 -3.68
CA PHE A 11 0.71 -25.87 -4.58
C PHE A 11 1.15 -24.44 -4.98
N GLU A 12 1.02 -24.11 -6.26
CA GLU A 12 1.33 -22.77 -6.78
C GLU A 12 0.36 -21.73 -6.19
N ARG A 13 0.91 -20.70 -5.54
CA ARG A 13 0.16 -19.62 -4.93
C ARG A 13 0.92 -18.28 -4.99
N SER A 14 0.19 -17.17 -4.84
CA SER A 14 0.81 -15.86 -4.67
C SER A 14 1.37 -15.69 -3.25
N LEU A 15 2.55 -15.06 -3.14
CA LEU A 15 3.12 -14.66 -1.84
C LEU A 15 2.21 -13.70 -1.08
N ASP A 16 1.49 -12.85 -1.80
CA ASP A 16 0.61 -11.84 -1.20
C ASP A 16 -0.60 -12.43 -0.47
N GLU A 17 -0.94 -13.69 -0.76
CA GLU A 17 -2.07 -14.38 -0.13
C GLU A 17 -1.70 -15.08 1.18
N ILE A 18 -0.41 -15.13 1.51
CA ILE A 18 0.09 -15.89 2.65
C ILE A 18 0.25 -14.98 3.86
N ASN A 19 -0.27 -15.42 5.01
CA ASN A 19 0.09 -14.80 6.27
C ASN A 19 1.47 -15.32 6.71
N VAL A 20 2.42 -14.41 6.91
CA VAL A 20 3.79 -14.73 7.33
C VAL A 20 3.82 -15.54 8.64
N GLU A 21 2.87 -15.31 9.54
CA GLU A 21 2.77 -16.03 10.80
C GLU A 21 2.40 -17.51 10.63
N ASP A 22 1.88 -17.91 9.47
CA ASP A 22 1.57 -19.32 9.15
C ASP A 22 2.75 -20.07 8.54
N VAL A 23 3.84 -19.37 8.20
CA VAL A 23 5.03 -19.99 7.60
C VAL A 23 5.86 -20.69 8.69
N GLU A 24 6.19 -21.94 8.48
CA GLU A 24 7.15 -22.71 9.30
C GLU A 24 8.56 -22.58 8.75
N SER A 25 8.72 -22.72 7.43
CA SER A 25 10.00 -22.60 6.76
C SER A 25 9.83 -22.18 5.30
N PHE A 26 10.89 -21.63 4.71
CA PHE A 26 10.97 -21.39 3.28
C PHE A 26 12.35 -21.79 2.75
N SER A 27 12.38 -22.22 1.48
CA SER A 27 13.60 -22.55 0.75
C SER A 27 13.55 -21.92 -0.64
N VAL A 28 14.68 -21.44 -1.12
CA VAL A 28 14.79 -20.87 -2.46
C VAL A 28 15.74 -21.71 -3.31
N LEU A 29 15.21 -22.26 -4.39
CA LEU A 29 15.98 -23.05 -5.36
C LEU A 29 16.27 -22.14 -6.57
N LYS A 30 17.56 -21.91 -6.85
CA LYS A 30 18.02 -20.99 -7.92
C LYS A 30 18.81 -21.66 -9.03
N ASP A 31 19.09 -22.92 -8.92
CA ASP A 31 19.99 -23.69 -9.78
C ASP A 31 19.26 -24.66 -10.72
N ALA A 32 20.03 -25.40 -11.50
CA ALA A 32 19.51 -26.37 -12.48
C ALA A 32 18.59 -27.44 -11.85
N SER A 33 18.71 -27.68 -10.55
CA SER A 33 17.84 -28.62 -9.81
C SER A 33 16.39 -28.16 -9.79
N ALA A 34 16.14 -26.84 -9.69
CA ALA A 34 14.78 -26.28 -9.77
C ALA A 34 14.14 -26.54 -11.13
N THR A 35 14.90 -26.33 -12.22
CA THR A 35 14.42 -26.55 -13.59
C THR A 35 14.19 -28.04 -13.86
N ALA A 36 14.99 -28.92 -13.29
CA ALA A 36 14.83 -30.37 -13.45
C ALA A 36 13.54 -30.90 -12.83
N ILE A 37 13.11 -30.31 -11.71
CA ILE A 37 11.90 -30.77 -10.99
C ILE A 37 10.63 -30.05 -11.49
N TYR A 38 10.72 -28.73 -11.75
CA TYR A 38 9.55 -27.87 -12.03
C TYR A 38 9.48 -27.40 -13.48
N GLY A 39 10.37 -27.89 -14.35
CA GLY A 39 10.39 -27.57 -15.77
C GLY A 39 10.59 -26.07 -16.05
N SER A 40 10.02 -25.58 -17.14
CA SER A 40 10.15 -24.17 -17.55
C SER A 40 9.59 -23.17 -16.53
N LYS A 41 8.65 -23.56 -15.68
CA LYS A 41 8.14 -22.70 -14.59
C LYS A 41 9.20 -22.43 -13.51
N GLY A 42 10.16 -23.34 -13.33
CA GLY A 42 11.26 -23.18 -12.38
C GLY A 42 12.46 -22.40 -12.92
N ALA A 43 12.47 -21.97 -14.18
CA ALA A 43 13.60 -21.33 -14.83
C ALA A 43 14.09 -20.04 -14.14
N ASN A 44 13.19 -19.29 -13.50
CA ASN A 44 13.51 -18.08 -12.74
C ASN A 44 13.71 -18.34 -11.23
N GLY A 45 13.85 -19.62 -10.85
CA GLY A 45 13.91 -20.06 -9.45
C GLY A 45 12.56 -20.46 -8.89
N VAL A 46 12.61 -21.22 -7.79
CA VAL A 46 11.42 -21.73 -7.07
C VAL A 46 11.54 -21.36 -5.60
N VAL A 47 10.48 -20.78 -5.05
CA VAL A 47 10.33 -20.53 -3.62
C VAL A 47 9.40 -21.60 -3.05
N LEU A 48 9.91 -22.44 -2.18
CA LEU A 48 9.16 -23.46 -1.47
C LEU A 48 8.81 -22.93 -0.09
N ILE A 49 7.53 -22.87 0.23
CA ILE A 49 7.02 -22.44 1.53
C ILE A 49 6.32 -23.63 2.17
N THR A 50 6.77 -23.99 3.37
CA THR A 50 6.09 -24.97 4.21
C THR A 50 5.33 -24.22 5.30
N THR A 51 4.05 -24.55 5.46
CA THR A 51 3.21 -23.92 6.47
C THR A 51 3.21 -24.73 7.76
N LYS A 52 2.83 -24.10 8.86
CA LYS A 52 2.76 -24.72 10.18
C LYS A 52 1.71 -25.82 10.21
N HIS A 53 2.09 -26.93 10.81
CA HIS A 53 1.24 -28.09 11.09
C HIS A 53 1.02 -28.26 12.60
N GLY A 54 0.03 -29.06 12.95
CA GLY A 54 -0.24 -29.41 14.33
C GLY A 54 0.87 -30.28 14.94
N LYS A 55 1.08 -30.12 16.24
CA LYS A 55 2.00 -30.95 17.03
C LYS A 55 1.22 -31.74 18.08
N ALA A 56 1.60 -32.97 18.34
CA ALA A 56 1.02 -33.74 19.42
C ALA A 56 1.30 -33.04 20.76
N GLY A 57 0.29 -32.91 21.58
CA GLY A 57 0.40 -32.25 22.88
C GLY A 57 -0.84 -31.45 23.25
N LYS A 58 -0.70 -30.67 24.32
CA LYS A 58 -1.75 -29.76 24.77
C LYS A 58 -2.03 -28.67 23.74
N ILE A 59 -3.24 -28.17 23.73
CA ILE A 59 -3.64 -27.05 22.89
C ILE A 59 -2.78 -25.84 23.25
N ASN A 60 -2.15 -25.26 22.24
CA ASN A 60 -1.42 -23.99 22.34
C ASN A 60 -2.14 -22.94 21.49
N ILE A 61 -2.53 -21.84 22.14
CA ILE A 61 -3.20 -20.71 21.49
C ILE A 61 -2.21 -19.54 21.49
N SER A 62 -2.00 -18.94 20.33
CA SER A 62 -1.18 -17.74 20.16
C SER A 62 -2.03 -16.62 19.55
N ALA A 63 -2.01 -15.47 20.20
CA ALA A 63 -2.63 -14.26 19.69
C ALA A 63 -1.56 -13.17 19.55
N LYS A 64 -1.52 -12.52 18.39
CA LYS A 64 -0.59 -11.44 18.09
C LYS A 64 -1.37 -10.26 17.51
N ALA A 65 -1.15 -9.07 18.03
CA ALA A 65 -1.68 -7.83 17.48
C ALA A 65 -0.52 -6.84 17.31
N GLU A 66 -0.46 -6.22 16.15
CA GLU A 66 0.58 -5.27 15.78
C GLU A 66 -0.06 -4.04 15.17
N THR A 67 0.46 -2.88 15.50
CA THR A 67 0.04 -1.61 14.91
C THR A 67 1.27 -0.89 14.40
N PHE A 68 1.20 -0.40 13.17
CA PHE A 68 2.29 0.30 12.49
C PHE A 68 1.82 1.71 12.15
N TYR A 69 2.70 2.67 12.37
CA TYR A 69 2.52 4.02 11.86
C TYR A 69 3.43 4.19 10.64
N ASN A 70 2.80 4.35 9.46
CA ASN A 70 3.48 4.51 8.19
C ASN A 70 3.60 5.99 7.87
N MET A 71 4.78 6.44 7.48
CA MET A 71 5.02 7.82 7.02
C MET A 71 5.86 7.81 5.76
N LEU A 72 5.76 8.88 4.98
CA LEU A 72 6.64 9.09 3.83
C LEU A 72 8.05 9.38 4.34
N THR A 73 9.03 8.68 3.81
CA THR A 73 10.45 8.85 4.21
C THR A 73 11.06 10.14 3.68
N GLN A 74 10.56 10.60 2.53
CA GLN A 74 10.99 11.85 1.91
C GLN A 74 9.81 12.46 1.16
N VAL A 75 9.58 13.73 1.43
CA VAL A 75 8.59 14.55 0.72
C VAL A 75 9.32 15.79 0.23
N PRO A 76 9.22 16.13 -1.07
CA PRO A 76 9.78 17.38 -1.57
C PRO A 76 9.16 18.59 -0.86
N ASP A 77 9.98 19.57 -0.57
CA ASP A 77 9.54 20.83 -0.04
C ASP A 77 9.37 21.83 -1.19
N PHE A 78 8.16 22.32 -1.37
CA PHE A 78 7.82 23.26 -2.44
C PHE A 78 7.72 24.67 -1.88
N VAL A 79 8.20 25.63 -2.66
CA VAL A 79 8.08 27.05 -2.33
C VAL A 79 6.63 27.53 -2.42
N ASP A 80 6.29 28.50 -1.60
CA ASP A 80 4.98 29.17 -1.63
C ASP A 80 4.78 30.03 -2.90
N GLY A 81 3.56 30.51 -3.11
CA GLY A 81 3.19 31.28 -4.29
C GLY A 81 3.98 32.57 -4.45
N TYR A 82 4.23 33.30 -3.37
CA TYR A 82 5.02 34.52 -3.41
C TYR A 82 6.48 34.24 -3.81
N THR A 83 7.10 33.28 -3.18
CA THR A 83 8.48 32.87 -3.47
C THR A 83 8.60 32.40 -4.92
N TYR A 84 7.65 31.55 -5.38
CA TYR A 84 7.63 31.09 -6.77
C TYR A 84 7.51 32.23 -7.76
N ALA A 85 6.57 33.15 -7.58
CA ALA A 85 6.38 34.32 -8.46
C ALA A 85 7.59 35.26 -8.48
N SER A 86 8.22 35.46 -7.31
CA SER A 86 9.45 36.25 -7.17
C SER A 86 10.62 35.64 -7.93
N MET A 87 10.83 34.30 -7.77
CA MET A 87 11.88 33.56 -8.50
C MET A 87 11.63 33.57 -10.02
N ALA A 88 10.35 33.45 -10.43
CA ALA A 88 10.00 33.54 -11.85
C ALA A 88 10.33 34.92 -12.45
N ASN A 89 10.08 36.00 -11.71
CA ASN A 89 10.50 37.33 -12.10
C ASN A 89 12.02 37.45 -12.18
N GLU A 90 12.76 36.98 -11.19
CA GLU A 90 14.22 36.99 -11.18
C GLU A 90 14.79 36.25 -12.39
N ALA A 91 14.23 35.09 -12.73
CA ALA A 91 14.62 34.30 -13.89
C ALA A 91 14.37 35.04 -15.23
N LYS A 92 13.40 35.92 -15.31
CA LYS A 92 13.17 36.79 -16.49
C LYS A 92 14.15 37.97 -16.52
N ILE A 93 14.28 38.69 -15.42
CA ILE A 93 15.11 39.88 -15.31
C ILE A 93 16.59 39.53 -15.59
N THR A 94 17.10 38.45 -15.09
CA THR A 94 18.48 38.00 -15.34
C THR A 94 18.75 37.65 -16.80
N ARG A 95 17.72 37.47 -17.61
CA ARG A 95 17.79 37.26 -19.07
C ARG A 95 17.43 38.52 -19.87
N ASN A 96 17.39 39.70 -19.24
CA ASN A 96 16.96 40.97 -19.83
C ASN A 96 15.53 40.93 -20.43
N LEU A 97 14.64 40.15 -19.79
CA LEU A 97 13.23 40.10 -20.16
C LEU A 97 12.37 40.81 -19.11
N GLU A 98 11.21 41.28 -19.52
CA GLU A 98 10.23 41.89 -18.61
C GLU A 98 9.76 40.86 -17.55
N PRO A 99 9.54 41.29 -16.30
CA PRO A 99 9.01 40.45 -15.25
C PRO A 99 7.62 39.92 -15.62
N LEU A 100 7.31 38.71 -15.16
CA LEU A 100 6.01 38.06 -15.37
C LEU A 100 4.91 38.67 -14.49
N TYR A 101 5.27 39.06 -13.27
CA TYR A 101 4.33 39.59 -12.26
C TYR A 101 4.75 41.00 -11.89
N LYS A 102 3.77 41.90 -11.82
CA LYS A 102 3.99 43.28 -11.35
C LYS A 102 4.19 43.32 -9.84
N ALA A 103 4.66 44.45 -9.32
CA ALA A 103 4.91 44.62 -7.90
C ALA A 103 3.64 44.50 -7.04
N ASP A 104 2.52 45.00 -7.53
CA ASP A 104 1.20 44.86 -6.89
C ASP A 104 0.69 43.43 -6.90
N GLU A 105 0.92 42.65 -7.96
CA GLU A 105 0.57 41.22 -8.03
C GLU A 105 1.40 40.40 -7.04
N LEU A 106 2.70 40.68 -6.91
CA LEU A 106 3.54 40.02 -5.90
C LEU A 106 3.05 40.33 -4.48
N GLU A 107 2.57 41.54 -4.23
CA GLU A 107 2.00 41.93 -2.93
C GLU A 107 0.66 41.18 -2.66
N ILE A 108 -0.17 40.96 -3.68
CA ILE A 108 -1.39 40.18 -3.57
C ILE A 108 -1.04 38.71 -3.19
N PHE A 109 -0.03 38.08 -3.82
CA PHE A 109 0.45 36.77 -3.43
C PHE A 109 0.94 36.73 -1.98
N ARG A 110 1.74 37.73 -1.59
CA ARG A 110 2.32 37.84 -0.24
C ARG A 110 1.26 37.96 0.84
N LEU A 111 0.21 38.71 0.58
CA LEU A 111 -0.88 38.98 1.53
C LEU A 111 -2.04 37.98 1.40
N GLY A 112 -2.09 37.15 0.34
CA GLY A 112 -3.18 36.22 0.10
C GLY A 112 -4.53 36.88 -0.12
N LEU A 113 -4.59 38.04 -0.78
CA LEU A 113 -5.80 38.84 -0.89
C LEU A 113 -6.84 38.29 -1.86
N ASP A 114 -6.42 37.58 -2.90
CA ASP A 114 -7.30 37.00 -3.92
C ASP A 114 -6.86 35.55 -4.24
N PRO A 115 -7.31 34.56 -3.45
CA PRO A 115 -6.90 33.18 -3.64
C PRO A 115 -7.49 32.53 -4.90
N ASP A 116 -8.48 33.14 -5.55
CA ASP A 116 -9.05 32.60 -6.78
C ASP A 116 -8.17 32.95 -8.00
N LEU A 117 -7.63 34.14 -8.08
CA LEU A 117 -6.75 34.61 -9.15
C LEU A 117 -5.26 34.43 -8.84
N TYR A 118 -4.89 34.54 -7.57
CA TYR A 118 -3.52 34.42 -7.08
C TYR A 118 -3.42 33.30 -6.02
N PRO A 119 -3.63 32.02 -6.41
CA PRO A 119 -3.65 30.94 -5.48
C PRO A 119 -2.28 30.70 -4.85
N ASN A 120 -2.28 30.15 -3.64
CA ASN A 120 -1.10 29.71 -2.93
C ASN A 120 -1.40 28.34 -2.28
N VAL A 121 -1.23 27.26 -3.05
CA VAL A 121 -1.65 25.92 -2.65
C VAL A 121 -0.43 25.02 -2.45
N ASN A 122 -0.28 24.48 -1.26
CA ASN A 122 0.65 23.38 -1.03
C ASN A 122 -0.06 22.05 -1.35
N TRP A 123 0.14 21.55 -2.56
CA TRP A 123 -0.52 20.32 -3.05
C TRP A 123 -0.17 19.07 -2.25
N ILE A 124 1.03 19.00 -1.69
CA ILE A 124 1.44 17.90 -0.81
C ILE A 124 0.58 17.91 0.45
N ASP A 125 0.48 19.06 1.12
CA ASP A 125 -0.33 19.17 2.34
C ASP A 125 -1.83 19.02 2.06
N GLU A 126 -2.30 19.41 0.88
CA GLU A 126 -3.72 19.24 0.52
C GLU A 126 -4.10 17.80 0.26
N LEU A 127 -3.25 17.00 -0.37
CA LEU A 127 -3.58 15.66 -0.81
C LEU A 127 -3.07 14.55 0.12
N LEU A 128 -1.96 14.78 0.80
CA LEU A 128 -1.30 13.74 1.59
C LEU A 128 -1.49 13.93 3.09
N ARG A 129 -1.59 12.82 3.79
CA ARG A 129 -1.51 12.76 5.24
C ARG A 129 -0.04 12.69 5.65
N LYS A 130 0.29 13.22 6.83
CA LYS A 130 1.63 13.07 7.41
C LYS A 130 1.96 11.61 7.75
N GLY A 131 0.94 10.79 7.95
CA GLY A 131 1.09 9.37 8.19
C GLY A 131 -0.24 8.66 8.24
N SER A 132 -0.19 7.34 8.22
CA SER A 132 -1.35 6.45 8.30
C SER A 132 -1.10 5.26 9.21
N TRP A 133 -2.15 4.73 9.80
CA TRP A 133 -2.09 3.56 10.65
C TRP A 133 -2.38 2.28 9.87
N SER A 134 -1.64 1.23 10.19
CA SER A 134 -1.93 -0.13 9.75
C SER A 134 -2.00 -1.04 10.97
N THR A 135 -2.96 -1.95 10.98
CA THR A 135 -3.16 -2.90 12.07
C THR A 135 -3.16 -4.31 11.51
N ARG A 136 -2.44 -5.21 12.18
CA ARG A 136 -2.46 -6.64 11.92
C ARG A 136 -2.82 -7.38 13.18
N ALA A 137 -3.74 -8.32 13.09
CA ALA A 137 -4.06 -9.25 14.16
C ALA A 137 -4.01 -10.67 13.62
N THR A 138 -3.42 -11.58 14.38
CA THR A 138 -3.34 -13.01 14.05
C THR A 138 -3.69 -13.81 15.29
N LEU A 139 -4.58 -14.78 15.12
CA LEU A 139 -4.91 -15.77 16.12
C LEU A 139 -4.57 -17.15 15.55
N SER A 140 -3.83 -17.95 16.26
CA SER A 140 -3.55 -19.31 15.84
C SER A 140 -3.69 -20.29 17.00
N MET A 141 -4.04 -21.51 16.67
CA MET A 141 -4.21 -22.62 17.60
C MET A 141 -3.59 -23.87 17.00
N ASN A 142 -2.77 -24.55 17.77
CA ASN A 142 -2.23 -25.86 17.41
C ASN A 142 -2.36 -26.84 18.56
N GLY A 143 -2.44 -28.12 18.22
CA GLY A 143 -2.54 -29.19 19.20
C GLY A 143 -2.86 -30.50 18.53
N GLY A 144 -3.16 -31.50 19.36
CA GLY A 144 -3.60 -32.80 18.90
C GLY A 144 -3.05 -33.93 19.76
N GLY A 145 -3.50 -35.13 19.42
CA GLY A 145 -3.02 -36.39 19.98
C GLY A 145 -2.06 -37.14 19.06
N ASN A 146 -1.81 -38.39 19.39
CA ASN A 146 -0.94 -39.24 18.57
C ASN A 146 -1.55 -39.58 17.21
N THR A 147 -2.89 -39.59 17.11
CA THR A 147 -3.61 -40.00 15.89
C THR A 147 -3.96 -38.83 15.01
N ALA A 148 -4.29 -37.66 15.59
CA ALA A 148 -4.67 -36.48 14.84
C ALA A 148 -4.04 -35.22 15.44
N ARG A 149 -3.50 -34.37 14.58
CA ARG A 149 -2.86 -33.11 14.93
C ARG A 149 -3.43 -32.01 14.04
N TYR A 150 -3.58 -30.83 14.58
CA TYR A 150 -4.18 -29.71 13.83
C TYR A 150 -3.46 -28.40 14.10
N TYR A 151 -3.45 -27.56 13.09
CA TYR A 151 -3.10 -26.15 13.14
C TYR A 151 -4.24 -25.35 12.50
N VAL A 152 -4.73 -24.32 13.20
CA VAL A 152 -5.78 -23.42 12.70
C VAL A 152 -5.29 -22.00 12.94
N SER A 153 -5.44 -21.13 11.95
CA SER A 153 -5.15 -19.72 12.10
C SER A 153 -6.18 -18.84 11.38
N GLY A 154 -6.32 -17.64 11.91
CA GLY A 154 -7.05 -16.54 11.27
C GLY A 154 -6.26 -15.25 11.44
N SER A 155 -6.17 -14.45 10.38
CA SER A 155 -5.53 -13.14 10.46
C SER A 155 -6.35 -12.05 9.78
N TYR A 156 -6.18 -10.85 10.27
CA TYR A 156 -6.78 -9.62 9.75
C TYR A 156 -5.70 -8.57 9.56
N LEU A 157 -5.70 -7.93 8.41
CA LEU A 157 -4.84 -6.80 8.07
C LEU A 157 -5.74 -5.64 7.63
N ASP A 158 -5.55 -4.46 8.22
CA ASP A 158 -6.13 -3.19 7.80
C ASP A 158 -5.01 -2.19 7.55
N GLN A 159 -4.88 -1.73 6.31
CA GLN A 159 -3.90 -0.73 5.91
C GLN A 159 -4.64 0.50 5.41
N GLN A 160 -4.39 1.63 6.07
CA GLN A 160 -4.92 2.92 5.66
C GLN A 160 -3.96 3.58 4.67
N GLY A 161 -4.52 4.20 3.63
CA GLY A 161 -3.74 4.94 2.66
C GLY A 161 -3.29 6.30 3.17
N MET A 162 -2.42 6.93 2.38
CA MET A 162 -1.81 8.23 2.69
C MET A 162 -2.61 9.43 2.15
N TYR A 163 -3.64 9.20 1.34
CA TYR A 163 -4.44 10.29 0.79
C TYR A 163 -5.43 10.84 1.81
N LYS A 164 -5.61 12.15 1.80
CA LYS A 164 -6.69 12.81 2.56
C LYS A 164 -8.02 12.49 1.91
N VAL A 165 -9.03 12.23 2.73
CA VAL A 165 -10.41 12.08 2.25
C VAL A 165 -11.05 13.45 2.25
N ASP A 166 -11.63 13.85 1.12
CA ASP A 166 -12.43 15.05 1.06
C ASP A 166 -13.76 14.82 1.78
N LYS A 167 -13.99 15.59 2.84
CA LYS A 167 -15.21 15.49 3.66
C LYS A 167 -16.48 15.97 2.94
N ALA A 168 -16.32 16.71 1.84
CA ALA A 168 -17.44 17.15 1.01
C ALA A 168 -17.99 16.00 0.15
N LEU A 169 -17.18 15.00 -0.14
CA LEU A 169 -17.56 13.81 -0.89
C LEU A 169 -18.09 12.75 0.07
N LYS A 170 -19.40 12.78 0.36
CA LYS A 170 -20.01 11.87 1.33
C LYS A 170 -20.18 10.42 0.85
N ASP A 171 -20.25 10.21 -0.45
CA ASP A 171 -20.69 8.94 -1.04
C ASP A 171 -19.56 7.98 -1.39
N TYR A 172 -18.30 8.43 -1.39
CA TYR A 172 -17.15 7.56 -1.66
C TYR A 172 -15.90 7.98 -0.89
N ASN A 173 -15.01 7.01 -0.71
CA ASN A 173 -13.77 7.19 0.01
C ASN A 173 -12.61 7.31 -0.98
N THR A 174 -11.94 8.48 -0.99
CA THR A 174 -10.78 8.76 -1.86
C THR A 174 -9.45 8.23 -1.32
N ASN A 175 -9.44 7.71 -0.08
CA ASN A 175 -8.25 7.14 0.51
C ASN A 175 -8.02 5.72 -0.03
N ALA A 176 -6.83 5.46 -0.55
CA ALA A 176 -6.41 4.11 -0.88
C ALA A 176 -6.26 3.28 0.40
N ASN A 177 -7.17 2.38 0.67
CA ASN A 177 -7.11 1.48 1.82
C ASN A 177 -7.28 0.03 1.42
N PHE A 178 -6.65 -0.84 2.18
CA PHE A 178 -6.60 -2.26 1.91
C PHE A 178 -6.93 -3.05 3.17
N ARG A 179 -7.81 -4.04 3.04
CA ARG A 179 -8.16 -4.98 4.11
C ARG A 179 -8.02 -6.39 3.60
N ARG A 180 -7.48 -7.27 4.45
CA ARG A 180 -7.35 -8.67 4.12
C ARG A 180 -7.65 -9.55 5.32
N TRP A 181 -8.42 -10.59 5.10
CA TRP A 181 -8.69 -11.67 6.02
C TRP A 181 -8.07 -12.93 5.45
N ASN A 182 -7.25 -13.63 6.22
CA ASN A 182 -6.73 -14.93 5.86
C ASN A 182 -7.21 -15.95 6.87
N TYR A 183 -7.43 -17.16 6.40
CA TYR A 183 -7.66 -18.32 7.26
C TYR A 183 -6.88 -19.51 6.75
N ARG A 184 -6.47 -20.38 7.67
CA ARG A 184 -5.78 -21.64 7.38
C ARG A 184 -6.16 -22.68 8.39
N MET A 185 -6.31 -23.92 7.90
CA MET A 185 -6.47 -25.12 8.71
C MET A 185 -5.66 -26.24 8.08
N ASN A 186 -4.72 -26.80 8.83
CA ASN A 186 -3.96 -27.98 8.47
C ASN A 186 -4.27 -29.06 9.49
N VAL A 187 -4.66 -30.24 9.01
CA VAL A 187 -4.96 -31.42 9.84
C VAL A 187 -4.19 -32.59 9.31
N ASP A 188 -3.43 -33.23 10.19
CA ASP A 188 -2.65 -34.44 9.93
C ASP A 188 -3.28 -35.61 10.71
N ILE A 189 -3.66 -36.67 10.02
CA ILE A 189 -4.34 -37.82 10.60
C ILE A 189 -3.55 -39.09 10.26
N ASP A 190 -3.04 -39.77 11.26
CA ASP A 190 -2.43 -41.10 11.11
C ASP A 190 -3.55 -42.16 11.02
N ILE A 191 -3.93 -42.51 9.78
CA ILE A 191 -4.97 -43.54 9.53
C ILE A 191 -4.46 -44.94 9.95
N THR A 192 -3.21 -45.19 9.63
CA THR A 192 -2.49 -46.40 10.06
C THR A 192 -1.06 -46.02 10.46
N LYS A 193 -0.28 -46.98 10.98
CA LYS A 193 1.14 -46.75 11.30
C LYS A 193 1.99 -46.34 10.08
N SER A 194 1.53 -46.63 8.86
CA SER A 194 2.24 -46.34 7.60
C SER A 194 1.50 -45.34 6.71
N THR A 195 0.30 -44.91 7.09
CA THR A 195 -0.54 -44.05 6.24
C THR A 195 -0.92 -42.76 6.97
N LEU A 196 -0.43 -41.63 6.48
CA LEU A 196 -0.71 -40.29 6.97
C LEU A 196 -1.59 -39.57 5.96
N LEU A 197 -2.75 -39.10 6.39
CA LEU A 197 -3.61 -38.19 5.63
C LEU A 197 -3.33 -36.75 6.06
N LYS A 198 -3.00 -35.91 5.11
CA LYS A 198 -2.85 -34.46 5.31
C LYS A 198 -3.96 -33.73 4.62
N VAL A 199 -4.70 -32.92 5.35
CA VAL A 199 -5.78 -32.06 4.82
C VAL A 199 -5.43 -30.61 5.11
N GLY A 200 -5.28 -29.81 4.06
CA GLY A 200 -5.01 -28.38 4.15
C GLY A 200 -6.16 -27.58 3.52
N VAL A 201 -6.70 -26.63 4.25
CA VAL A 201 -7.69 -25.66 3.76
C VAL A 201 -7.18 -24.26 4.07
N SER A 202 -7.12 -23.42 3.07
CA SER A 202 -6.74 -22.00 3.28
C SER A 202 -7.41 -21.09 2.26
N GLY A 203 -7.61 -19.85 2.63
CA GLY A 203 -8.13 -18.84 1.74
C GLY A 203 -7.86 -17.42 2.24
N SER A 204 -8.06 -16.46 1.34
CA SER A 204 -7.99 -15.05 1.65
C SER A 204 -9.17 -14.30 1.06
N LEU A 205 -9.67 -13.32 1.78
CA LEU A 205 -10.62 -12.33 1.29
C LEU A 205 -9.96 -10.97 1.35
N GLN A 206 -9.91 -10.28 0.22
CA GLN A 206 -9.29 -8.96 0.10
C GLN A 206 -10.34 -7.92 -0.30
N LYS A 207 -10.24 -6.75 0.31
CA LYS A 207 -11.02 -5.57 -0.07
C LYS A 207 -10.05 -4.40 -0.23
N ALA A 208 -9.86 -3.97 -1.46
CA ALA A 208 -9.11 -2.78 -1.80
C ALA A 208 -10.06 -1.64 -2.15
N ASN A 209 -9.69 -0.43 -1.77
CA ASN A 209 -10.28 0.79 -2.26
C ASN A 209 -9.13 1.63 -2.80
N ASP A 210 -9.14 1.88 -4.09
CA ASP A 210 -8.10 2.62 -4.76
C ASP A 210 -8.65 3.97 -5.26
N SER A 211 -7.75 4.92 -5.45
CA SER A 211 -8.07 6.16 -6.17
C SER A 211 -8.43 5.81 -7.62
N GLY A 212 -9.40 6.50 -8.21
CA GLY A 212 -9.79 6.28 -9.61
C GLY A 212 -8.67 6.49 -10.64
N VAL A 213 -7.54 7.04 -10.19
CA VAL A 213 -6.32 7.28 -10.97
C VAL A 213 -5.15 6.57 -10.31
N GLY A 214 -4.26 5.99 -11.13
CA GLY A 214 -3.06 5.34 -10.63
C GLY A 214 -2.17 6.29 -9.82
N SER A 215 -1.49 5.74 -8.81
CA SER A 215 -0.59 6.50 -7.94
C SER A 215 0.50 7.25 -8.71
N ASP A 216 1.01 6.68 -9.80
CA ASP A 216 2.03 7.33 -10.65
C ASP A 216 1.52 8.63 -11.27
N ALA A 217 0.26 8.66 -11.72
CA ALA A 217 -0.36 9.86 -12.27
C ALA A 217 -0.55 10.93 -11.19
N ILE A 218 -0.97 10.53 -9.98
CA ILE A 218 -1.12 11.43 -8.84
C ILE A 218 0.25 12.05 -8.46
N TRP A 219 1.29 11.23 -8.36
CA TRP A 219 2.63 11.73 -8.05
C TRP A 219 3.21 12.61 -9.14
N THR A 220 3.03 12.26 -10.42
CA THR A 220 3.45 13.10 -11.55
C THR A 220 2.80 14.47 -11.49
N ALA A 221 1.53 14.53 -11.16
CA ALA A 221 0.83 15.79 -11.01
C ALA A 221 1.28 16.58 -9.78
N LEU A 222 1.45 15.91 -8.62
CA LEU A 222 1.98 16.56 -7.42
C LEU A 222 3.35 17.20 -7.65
N MET A 223 4.20 16.56 -8.46
CA MET A 223 5.52 17.08 -8.81
C MET A 223 5.48 18.17 -9.90
N GLY A 224 4.45 18.15 -10.74
CA GLY A 224 4.30 19.10 -11.86
C GLY A 224 3.54 20.39 -11.49
N TYR A 225 2.73 20.36 -10.45
CA TYR A 225 1.95 21.53 -10.05
C TYR A 225 2.73 22.43 -9.10
N ASN A 226 2.83 23.70 -9.46
CA ASN A 226 3.35 24.74 -8.56
C ASN A 226 2.21 25.35 -7.72
N ALA A 227 2.58 26.13 -6.71
CA ALA A 227 1.64 26.70 -5.75
C ALA A 227 0.62 27.68 -6.35
N ILE A 228 0.94 28.27 -7.50
CA ILE A 228 0.16 29.37 -8.12
C ILE A 228 -0.62 28.95 -9.38
N MET A 229 -0.59 27.67 -9.74
CA MET A 229 -1.17 27.21 -11.01
C MET A 229 -2.70 27.28 -11.01
N VAL A 230 -3.33 26.75 -9.98
CA VAL A 230 -4.80 26.75 -9.80
C VAL A 230 -5.13 26.74 -8.31
N PRO A 231 -6.26 27.32 -7.89
CA PRO A 231 -6.74 27.17 -6.53
C PRO A 231 -7.25 25.74 -6.31
N LYS A 232 -7.30 25.29 -5.06
CA LYS A 232 -7.95 24.02 -4.71
C LYS A 232 -9.44 24.03 -5.04
N LEU A 233 -10.08 25.14 -4.72
CA LEU A 233 -11.50 25.40 -4.91
C LEU A 233 -11.67 26.91 -5.08
N TYR A 234 -12.47 27.31 -6.05
CA TYR A 234 -12.87 28.72 -6.19
C TYR A 234 -13.84 29.14 -5.08
N SER A 235 -13.87 30.42 -4.76
CA SER A 235 -14.76 30.99 -3.74
C SER A 235 -16.25 30.72 -3.99
N ASN A 236 -16.63 30.51 -5.25
CA ASN A 236 -17.99 30.12 -5.67
C ASN A 236 -18.28 28.62 -5.54
N GLY A 237 -17.35 27.81 -5.03
CA GLY A 237 -17.50 26.37 -4.85
C GLY A 237 -17.18 25.52 -6.09
N TYR A 238 -16.78 26.13 -7.21
CA TYR A 238 -16.37 25.38 -8.39
C TYR A 238 -14.92 24.91 -8.30
N VAL A 239 -14.67 23.76 -8.90
CA VAL A 239 -13.36 23.16 -8.97
C VAL A 239 -12.68 23.55 -10.27
N PRO A 240 -11.37 23.89 -10.25
CA PRO A 240 -10.61 24.13 -11.47
C PRO A 240 -10.60 22.90 -12.38
N ALA A 241 -10.81 23.09 -13.67
CA ALA A 241 -10.88 22.01 -14.67
C ALA A 241 -9.57 21.18 -14.78
N LEU A 242 -8.44 21.74 -14.35
CA LEU A 242 -7.13 21.09 -14.35
C LEU A 242 -6.80 20.40 -13.02
N SER A 243 -7.69 20.46 -12.03
CA SER A 243 -7.42 19.88 -10.71
C SER A 243 -7.55 18.36 -10.75
N LEU A 244 -6.46 17.66 -10.41
CA LEU A 244 -6.44 16.19 -10.23
C LEU A 244 -7.13 15.74 -8.93
N ILE A 245 -7.58 16.67 -8.09
CA ILE A 245 -8.26 16.38 -6.82
C ILE A 245 -9.57 15.62 -7.03
N HIS A 246 -10.12 15.68 -8.25
CA HIS A 246 -11.40 15.04 -8.59
C HIS A 246 -11.25 13.76 -9.41
N ILE A 247 -10.04 13.35 -9.65
CA ILE A 247 -9.75 12.06 -10.23
C ILE A 247 -9.52 11.04 -9.11
#